data_e64a457f11c620e20b18841d5504a269
#
_entry.id   e64a457f11c620e20b18841d5504a269
#
_cell.length_a   1.000
_cell.length_b   1.000
_cell.length_c   1.000
_cell.angle_alpha   90.00
_cell.angle_beta   90.00
_cell.angle_gamma   90.00
#
_symmetry.space_group_name_H-M   'P 1'
#
loop_
_entity.id
_entity.type
_entity.pdbx_description
1 polymer ?
#
loop_
_entity_poly.entity_id
_entity_poly.type
_entity_poly.pdbx_seq_one_letter_code
_entity_poly.pdbx_strand_id
1 'polypeptide(L)'
;MREIDQRIDQYSESDLPDFCRKPTLVLGIGNILFGDDGFGCEVVDYVEAHYPVPEAVCLLDAGTGVRKLLFTLCLSTARPQRLLILDAIDAGRSPGEIFELDPAEIPPVKLDDFSMHQLPTSNLLRELQETCGVEVRVLACQTGPLPEEISQGLSKAVSGAVPQAAEWLVRNYFSCTAAPQADLCPSA
;
A
#
# COMPACT_ATOMS: atom_id res chain seq x y z
N MET A 1 21.93 8.85 29.31
CA MET A 1 21.27 7.62 28.82
C MET A 1 19.91 7.36 29.48
N ARG A 2 19.58 7.94 30.64
CA ARG A 2 18.27 7.77 31.33
C ARG A 2 17.19 8.79 30.91
N GLU A 3 17.55 9.93 30.33
CA GLU A 3 16.58 10.96 29.90
C GLU A 3 15.95 10.69 28.51
N ILE A 4 16.57 9.86 27.69
CA ILE A 4 16.01 9.49 26.38
C ILE A 4 14.93 8.41 26.54
N ASP A 5 15.09 7.48 27.48
CA ASP A 5 14.10 6.42 27.76
C ASP A 5 12.76 6.99 28.28
N GLN A 6 12.80 8.09 29.05
CA GLN A 6 11.58 8.70 29.60
C GLN A 6 10.73 9.50 28.60
N ARG A 7 11.29 9.82 27.40
CA ARG A 7 10.54 10.51 26.34
C ARG A 7 9.77 9.57 25.42
N ILE A 8 10.15 8.30 25.35
CA ILE A 8 9.49 7.30 24.48
C ILE A 8 8.16 6.85 25.11
N ASP A 9 8.05 6.82 26.44
CA ASP A 9 6.84 6.42 27.17
C ASP A 9 5.70 7.47 27.20
N GLN A 10 5.89 8.65 26.59
CA GLN A 10 4.90 9.74 26.61
C GLN A 10 3.94 9.75 25.41
N TYR A 11 4.17 8.96 24.38
CA TYR A 11 3.24 8.88 23.25
C TYR A 11 2.23 7.77 23.49
N SER A 12 0.95 8.16 23.67
CA SER A 12 -0.13 7.18 23.71
C SER A 12 -0.37 6.63 22.30
N GLU A 13 -0.92 5.42 22.20
CA GLU A 13 -1.30 4.86 20.88
C GLU A 13 -2.25 5.80 20.11
N SER A 14 -2.99 6.66 20.82
CA SER A 14 -3.87 7.66 20.22
C SER A 14 -3.11 8.78 19.49
N ASP A 15 -1.83 8.99 19.79
CA ASP A 15 -1.01 10.06 19.20
C ASP A 15 -0.35 9.61 17.89
N LEU A 16 -0.42 8.31 17.57
CA LEU A 16 0.11 7.77 16.32
C LEU A 16 -0.85 8.08 15.15
N PRO A 17 -0.31 8.32 13.95
CA PRO A 17 -1.12 8.56 12.77
C PRO A 17 -1.96 7.31 12.39
N ASP A 18 -3.09 7.54 11.76
CA ASP A 18 -4.04 6.48 11.39
C ASP A 18 -3.42 5.34 10.58
N PHE A 19 -2.45 5.64 9.73
CA PHE A 19 -1.76 4.62 8.94
C PHE A 19 -0.94 3.62 9.78
N CYS A 20 -0.61 3.95 11.05
CA CYS A 20 0.00 3.02 12.00
C CYS A 20 -1.03 2.28 12.85
N ARG A 21 -2.20 2.89 13.13
CA ARG A 21 -3.16 2.40 14.12
C ARG A 21 -4.25 1.52 13.56
N LYS A 22 -4.72 1.85 12.34
CA LYS A 22 -5.84 1.12 11.73
C LYS A 22 -5.40 -0.27 11.28
N PRO A 23 -6.24 -1.30 11.46
CA PRO A 23 -5.92 -2.68 11.12
C PRO A 23 -5.55 -2.91 9.66
N THR A 24 -6.14 -2.13 8.76
CA THR A 24 -5.89 -2.22 7.32
C THR A 24 -5.40 -0.89 6.79
N LEU A 25 -4.28 -0.92 6.09
CA LEU A 25 -3.72 0.22 5.36
C LEU A 25 -3.73 -0.09 3.86
N VAL A 26 -4.30 0.83 3.09
CA VAL A 26 -4.27 0.81 1.62
C VAL A 26 -3.51 2.03 1.15
N LEU A 27 -2.45 1.83 0.36
CA LEU A 27 -1.62 2.89 -0.19
C LEU A 27 -1.71 2.91 -1.71
N GLY A 28 -2.20 4.02 -2.28
CA GLY A 28 -2.01 4.35 -3.70
C GLY A 28 -0.62 4.94 -3.89
N ILE A 29 0.17 4.37 -4.78
CA ILE A 29 1.51 4.86 -5.08
C ILE A 29 1.67 5.18 -6.55
N GLY A 30 2.68 5.97 -6.88
CA GLY A 30 3.00 6.40 -8.23
C GLY A 30 3.08 7.91 -8.37
N ASN A 31 3.18 8.39 -9.60
CA ASN A 31 3.31 9.80 -9.91
C ASN A 31 2.30 10.23 -10.99
N ILE A 32 1.29 10.97 -10.59
CA ILE A 32 0.22 11.49 -11.47
C ILE A 32 0.72 12.38 -12.63
N LEU A 33 1.97 12.81 -12.58
CA LEU A 33 2.58 13.61 -13.65
C LEU A 33 3.13 12.76 -14.81
N PHE A 34 3.15 11.43 -14.68
CA PHE A 34 3.73 10.52 -15.65
C PHE A 34 2.73 9.46 -16.16
N GLY A 35 1.56 9.91 -16.60
CA GLY A 35 0.57 9.06 -17.24
C GLY A 35 0.10 7.89 -16.35
N ASP A 36 0.28 6.67 -16.84
CA ASP A 36 -0.18 5.45 -16.19
C ASP A 36 0.47 5.18 -14.83
N ASP A 37 1.61 5.81 -14.53
CA ASP A 37 2.25 5.74 -13.20
C ASP A 37 1.35 6.29 -12.08
N GLY A 38 0.36 7.14 -12.40
CA GLY A 38 -0.63 7.67 -11.47
C GLY A 38 -1.75 6.70 -11.08
N PHE A 39 -1.75 5.45 -11.58
CA PHE A 39 -2.87 4.50 -11.38
C PHE A 39 -3.24 4.31 -9.91
N GLY A 40 -2.26 4.09 -9.02
CA GLY A 40 -2.53 3.83 -7.61
C GLY A 40 -3.23 5.01 -6.91
N CYS A 41 -2.79 6.24 -7.21
CA CYS A 41 -3.41 7.47 -6.69
C CYS A 41 -4.84 7.63 -7.21
N GLU A 42 -5.07 7.42 -8.51
CA GLU A 42 -6.40 7.51 -9.13
C GLU A 42 -7.39 6.46 -8.58
N VAL A 43 -6.93 5.26 -8.21
CA VAL A 43 -7.79 4.26 -7.55
C VAL A 43 -8.20 4.74 -6.16
N VAL A 44 -7.29 5.34 -5.39
CA VAL A 44 -7.60 5.91 -4.07
C VAL A 44 -8.67 6.99 -4.20
N ASP A 45 -8.47 7.97 -5.08
CA ASP A 45 -9.41 9.05 -5.33
C ASP A 45 -10.77 8.53 -5.79
N TYR A 46 -10.77 7.52 -6.66
CA TYR A 46 -12.01 6.89 -7.13
C TYR A 46 -12.76 6.20 -5.99
N VAL A 47 -12.07 5.47 -5.12
CA VAL A 47 -12.69 4.79 -3.98
C VAL A 47 -13.27 5.81 -2.99
N GLU A 48 -12.54 6.87 -2.65
CA GLU A 48 -13.03 7.93 -1.77
C GLU A 48 -14.29 8.62 -2.32
N ALA A 49 -14.36 8.79 -3.64
CA ALA A 49 -15.50 9.43 -4.27
C ALA A 49 -16.76 8.54 -4.38
N HIS A 50 -16.61 7.21 -4.43
CA HIS A 50 -17.71 6.30 -4.80
C HIS A 50 -18.08 5.28 -3.71
N TYR A 51 -17.25 5.08 -2.67
CA TYR A 51 -17.48 4.06 -1.65
C TYR A 51 -17.27 4.62 -0.24
N PRO A 52 -18.12 4.23 0.73
CA PRO A 52 -17.86 4.54 2.13
C PRO A 52 -16.64 3.76 2.63
N VAL A 53 -15.59 4.44 3.06
CA VAL A 53 -14.40 3.80 3.64
C VAL A 53 -14.68 3.39 5.08
N PRO A 54 -14.54 2.09 5.43
CA PRO A 54 -14.75 1.61 6.81
C PRO A 54 -13.76 2.25 7.79
N GLU A 55 -14.20 2.44 9.03
CA GLU A 55 -13.36 3.03 10.10
C GLU A 55 -12.06 2.26 10.33
N ALA A 56 -12.08 0.93 10.17
CA ALA A 56 -10.93 0.05 10.32
C ALA A 56 -9.92 0.12 9.16
N VAL A 57 -10.21 0.90 8.11
CA VAL A 57 -9.35 1.05 6.93
C VAL A 57 -8.77 2.45 6.91
N CYS A 58 -7.45 2.55 6.75
CA CYS A 58 -6.76 3.76 6.35
C CYS A 58 -6.51 3.67 4.84
N LEU A 59 -7.18 4.51 4.08
CA LEU A 59 -6.95 4.68 2.64
C LEU A 59 -6.14 5.96 2.46
N LEU A 60 -5.03 5.88 1.72
CA LEU A 60 -4.10 7.00 1.62
C LEU A 60 -3.43 7.04 0.23
N ASP A 61 -3.52 8.19 -0.43
CA ASP A 61 -2.64 8.52 -1.54
C ASP A 61 -1.25 8.84 -0.99
N ALA A 62 -0.32 7.92 -1.19
CA ALA A 62 1.09 8.07 -0.79
C ALA A 62 1.95 8.66 -1.91
N GLY A 63 1.45 8.62 -3.15
CA GLY A 63 2.16 9.10 -4.32
C GLY A 63 3.61 8.61 -4.38
N THR A 64 4.54 9.53 -4.57
CA THR A 64 5.98 9.26 -4.56
C THR A 64 6.59 9.18 -3.15
N GLY A 65 5.80 9.50 -2.12
CA GLY A 65 6.24 9.55 -0.71
C GLY A 65 6.21 8.20 0.02
N VAL A 66 5.77 7.13 -0.62
CA VAL A 66 5.53 5.79 -0.03
C VAL A 66 6.72 5.25 0.76
N ARG A 67 7.95 5.45 0.29
CA ARG A 67 9.16 4.97 0.97
C ARG A 67 9.27 5.46 2.42
N LYS A 68 8.95 6.73 2.66
CA LYS A 68 9.00 7.33 4.01
C LYS A 68 7.94 6.68 4.92
N LEU A 69 6.75 6.41 4.39
CA LEU A 69 5.68 5.75 5.13
C LEU A 69 6.07 4.32 5.50
N LEU A 70 6.55 3.52 4.53
CA LEU A 70 6.97 2.13 4.77
C LEU A 70 8.13 2.06 5.78
N PHE A 71 9.11 2.96 5.67
CA PHE A 71 10.19 3.04 6.63
C PHE A 71 9.69 3.37 8.05
N THR A 72 8.74 4.30 8.17
CA THR A 72 8.10 4.61 9.45
C THR A 72 7.38 3.38 10.03
N LEU A 73 6.67 2.60 9.20
CA LEU A 73 6.01 1.37 9.63
C LEU A 73 7.01 0.30 10.11
N CYS A 74 8.14 0.14 9.44
CA CYS A 74 9.18 -0.81 9.88
C CYS A 74 9.72 -0.46 11.27
N LEU A 75 9.83 0.83 11.60
CA LEU A 75 10.36 1.30 12.89
C LEU A 75 9.27 1.43 13.97
N SER A 76 8.00 1.50 13.61
CA SER A 76 6.91 1.69 14.56
C SER A 76 6.64 0.42 15.36
N THR A 77 6.21 0.57 16.62
CA THR A 77 5.68 -0.54 17.44
C THR A 77 4.23 -0.87 17.10
N ALA A 78 3.46 0.14 16.66
CA ALA A 78 2.10 -0.05 16.17
C ALA A 78 2.10 -0.11 14.64
N ARG A 79 1.45 -1.12 14.07
CA ARG A 79 1.43 -1.39 12.63
C ARG A 79 0.06 -1.91 12.21
N PRO A 80 -0.35 -1.70 10.95
CA PRO A 80 -1.50 -2.38 10.40
C PRO A 80 -1.25 -3.90 10.38
N GLN A 81 -2.32 -4.66 10.46
CA GLN A 81 -2.28 -6.12 10.27
C GLN A 81 -2.15 -6.45 8.78
N ARG A 82 -2.78 -5.64 7.92
CA ARG A 82 -2.78 -5.81 6.46
C ARG A 82 -2.39 -4.52 5.76
N LEU A 83 -1.50 -4.65 4.78
CA LEU A 83 -1.06 -3.59 3.89
C LEU A 83 -1.36 -3.98 2.45
N LEU A 84 -2.17 -3.18 1.76
CA LEU A 84 -2.37 -3.29 0.31
C LEU A 84 -1.67 -2.11 -0.37
N ILE A 85 -0.84 -2.41 -1.34
CA ILE A 85 -0.27 -1.43 -2.26
C ILE A 85 -1.06 -1.47 -3.57
N LEU A 86 -1.41 -0.29 -4.08
CA LEU A 86 -1.98 -0.09 -5.41
C LEU A 86 -0.93 0.60 -6.27
N ASP A 87 -0.48 -0.05 -7.34
CA ASP A 87 0.66 0.43 -8.13
C ASP A 87 0.48 0.14 -9.62
N ALA A 88 1.18 0.90 -10.44
CA ALA A 88 1.33 0.68 -11.86
C ALA A 88 2.67 -0.03 -12.12
N ILE A 89 2.64 -1.18 -12.79
CA ILE A 89 3.84 -2.02 -12.99
C ILE A 89 3.94 -2.47 -14.44
N ASP A 90 5.15 -2.47 -14.98
CA ASP A 90 5.44 -3.15 -16.24
C ASP A 90 5.89 -4.60 -15.98
N ALA A 91 4.97 -5.53 -16.16
CA ALA A 91 5.20 -6.97 -16.04
C ALA A 91 5.10 -7.70 -17.40
N GLY A 92 5.10 -6.96 -18.50
CA GLY A 92 4.98 -7.51 -19.86
C GLY A 92 3.59 -8.06 -20.18
N ARG A 93 2.55 -7.61 -19.48
CA ARG A 93 1.15 -8.01 -19.69
C ARG A 93 0.43 -7.04 -20.64
N SER A 94 -0.87 -7.23 -20.84
CA SER A 94 -1.68 -6.29 -21.62
C SER A 94 -1.96 -5.02 -20.81
N PRO A 95 -1.75 -3.80 -21.36
CA PRO A 95 -2.07 -2.56 -20.65
C PRO A 95 -3.49 -2.53 -20.11
N GLY A 96 -3.65 -2.16 -18.83
CA GLY A 96 -4.93 -2.15 -18.12
C GLY A 96 -5.31 -3.49 -17.47
N GLU A 97 -4.50 -4.54 -17.63
CA GLU A 97 -4.68 -5.80 -16.89
C GLU A 97 -4.33 -5.59 -15.42
N ILE A 98 -5.25 -5.94 -14.51
CA ILE A 98 -5.02 -5.91 -13.07
C ILE A 98 -4.64 -7.31 -12.57
N PHE A 99 -3.68 -7.38 -11.66
CA PHE A 99 -3.18 -8.63 -11.10
C PHE A 99 -2.60 -8.43 -9.71
N GLU A 100 -2.64 -9.48 -8.91
CA GLU A 100 -2.00 -9.49 -7.59
C GLU A 100 -0.55 -9.97 -7.69
N LEU A 101 0.31 -9.40 -6.83
CA LEU A 101 1.68 -9.82 -6.61
C LEU A 101 1.93 -10.02 -5.11
N ASP A 102 2.62 -11.08 -4.77
CA ASP A 102 3.22 -11.24 -3.46
C ASP A 102 4.60 -10.54 -3.47
N PRO A 103 4.90 -9.65 -2.53
CA PRO A 103 6.22 -9.02 -2.43
C PRO A 103 7.38 -10.03 -2.37
N ALA A 104 7.14 -11.23 -1.83
CA ALA A 104 8.14 -12.30 -1.79
C ALA A 104 8.52 -12.83 -3.18
N GLU A 105 7.62 -12.72 -4.16
CA GLU A 105 7.82 -13.14 -5.55
C GLU A 105 8.56 -12.07 -6.39
N ILE A 106 8.63 -10.82 -5.87
CA ILE A 106 9.38 -9.74 -6.54
C ILE A 106 10.87 -10.02 -6.36
N PRO A 107 11.64 -10.20 -7.45
CA PRO A 107 13.08 -10.44 -7.33
C PRO A 107 13.75 -9.34 -6.50
N PRO A 108 14.67 -9.69 -5.57
CA PRO A 108 15.46 -8.67 -4.88
C PRO A 108 16.31 -7.96 -5.94
N VAL A 109 16.07 -6.67 -6.12
CA VAL A 109 16.82 -5.89 -7.10
C VAL A 109 18.22 -5.68 -6.55
N LYS A 110 19.23 -6.02 -7.34
CA LYS A 110 20.64 -5.76 -7.02
C LYS A 110 20.86 -4.24 -6.93
N LEU A 111 21.61 -3.81 -5.93
CA LEU A 111 21.91 -2.41 -5.61
C LEU A 111 22.54 -1.57 -6.75
N ASP A 112 22.86 -2.20 -7.89
CA ASP A 112 23.56 -1.57 -9.00
C ASP A 112 22.65 -0.98 -10.09
N ASP A 113 21.33 -1.22 -10.03
CA ASP A 113 20.39 -0.65 -10.98
C ASP A 113 19.76 0.63 -10.40
N PHE A 114 20.28 1.77 -10.84
CA PHE A 114 19.81 3.12 -10.49
C PHE A 114 18.44 3.49 -11.10
N SER A 115 17.55 2.57 -11.34
CA SER A 115 16.17 2.93 -11.61
C SER A 115 15.52 3.37 -10.31
N MET A 116 15.40 4.68 -10.14
CA MET A 116 15.03 5.37 -8.89
C MET A 116 13.66 5.00 -8.31
N HIS A 117 12.85 4.20 -9.00
CA HIS A 117 11.44 4.00 -8.65
C HIS A 117 11.07 2.61 -8.13
N GLN A 118 11.91 1.57 -8.28
CA GLN A 118 11.50 0.20 -7.94
C GLN A 118 12.23 -0.44 -6.75
N LEU A 119 13.40 0.02 -6.34
CA LEU A 119 14.31 -0.74 -5.51
C LEU A 119 14.17 -0.63 -3.99
N PRO A 120 13.93 0.54 -3.41
CA PRO A 120 13.86 0.65 -1.96
C PRO A 120 12.53 0.17 -1.38
N THR A 121 11.48 0.18 -2.19
CA THR A 121 10.12 -0.13 -1.74
C THR A 121 9.93 -1.63 -1.56
N SER A 122 10.40 -2.47 -2.50
CA SER A 122 10.27 -3.94 -2.42
C SER A 122 10.97 -4.54 -1.19
N ASN A 123 12.15 -4.01 -0.82
CA ASN A 123 12.86 -4.46 0.37
C ASN A 123 12.10 -4.11 1.66
N LEU A 124 11.50 -2.91 1.73
CA LEU A 124 10.70 -2.50 2.89
C LEU A 124 9.39 -3.29 2.99
N LEU A 125 8.75 -3.62 1.87
CA LEU A 125 7.55 -4.48 1.86
C LEU A 125 7.88 -5.88 2.37
N ARG A 126 9.02 -6.44 1.95
CA ARG A 126 9.50 -7.74 2.44
C ARG A 126 9.85 -7.69 3.93
N GLU A 127 10.52 -6.63 4.39
CA GLU A 127 10.81 -6.42 5.82
C GLU A 127 9.52 -6.38 6.66
N LEU A 128 8.50 -5.66 6.19
CA LEU A 128 7.19 -5.62 6.85
C LEU A 128 6.53 -6.99 6.90
N GLN A 129 6.64 -7.78 5.84
CA GLN A 129 6.04 -9.11 5.77
C GLN A 129 6.80 -10.14 6.61
N GLU A 130 8.10 -10.26 6.42
CA GLU A 130 8.91 -11.33 7.01
C GLU A 130 9.29 -11.06 8.47
N THR A 131 9.59 -9.79 8.80
CA THR A 131 10.12 -9.41 10.12
C THR A 131 9.05 -8.78 10.99
N CYS A 132 8.17 -7.96 10.42
CA CYS A 132 7.16 -7.22 11.19
C CYS A 132 5.81 -7.95 11.28
N GLY A 133 5.60 -9.05 10.54
CA GLY A 133 4.37 -9.85 10.60
C GLY A 133 3.15 -9.18 9.97
N VAL A 134 3.34 -8.21 9.07
CA VAL A 134 2.27 -7.55 8.33
C VAL A 134 1.92 -8.39 7.10
N GLU A 135 0.63 -8.68 6.89
CA GLU A 135 0.20 -9.28 5.62
C GLU A 135 0.30 -8.22 4.51
N VAL A 136 1.24 -8.38 3.58
CA VAL A 136 1.47 -7.44 2.48
C VAL A 136 0.99 -8.02 1.17
N ARG A 137 0.21 -7.24 0.41
CA ARG A 137 -0.25 -7.56 -0.95
C ARG A 137 -0.04 -6.36 -1.86
N VAL A 138 0.17 -6.63 -3.13
CA VAL A 138 0.24 -5.60 -4.18
C VAL A 138 -0.83 -5.92 -5.21
N LEU A 139 -1.74 -4.97 -5.44
CA LEU A 139 -2.62 -4.98 -6.59
C LEU A 139 -2.01 -4.08 -7.65
N ALA A 140 -1.54 -4.68 -8.71
CA ALA A 140 -0.85 -4.01 -9.79
C ALA A 140 -1.76 -3.84 -11.02
N CYS A 141 -1.53 -2.76 -11.76
CA CYS A 141 -2.06 -2.56 -13.09
C CYS A 141 -0.92 -2.52 -14.10
N GLN A 142 -1.02 -3.30 -15.18
CA GLN A 142 -0.06 -3.24 -16.26
C GLN A 142 -0.12 -1.89 -16.96
N THR A 143 1.02 -1.18 -17.03
CA THR A 143 1.15 0.06 -17.78
C THR A 143 1.33 -0.18 -19.27
N GLY A 144 0.99 0.83 -20.07
CA GLY A 144 1.63 1.05 -21.38
C GLY A 144 3.05 1.65 -21.23
N PRO A 145 3.67 2.06 -22.33
CA PRO A 145 4.92 2.83 -22.25
C PRO A 145 4.70 4.12 -21.46
N LEU A 146 5.51 4.33 -20.42
CA LEU A 146 5.44 5.55 -19.64
C LEU A 146 6.04 6.73 -20.45
N PRO A 147 5.46 7.93 -20.33
CA PRO A 147 5.99 9.11 -21.01
C PRO A 147 7.33 9.54 -20.41
N GLU A 148 8.26 9.99 -21.25
CA GLU A 148 9.54 10.58 -20.80
C GLU A 148 9.38 12.02 -20.29
N GLU A 149 8.33 12.71 -20.75
CA GLU A 149 7.98 14.07 -20.34
C GLU A 149 6.72 14.06 -19.48
N ILE A 150 6.48 15.16 -18.76
CA ILE A 150 5.26 15.33 -17.96
C ILE A 150 4.03 15.19 -18.86
N SER A 151 3.21 14.20 -18.55
CA SER A 151 1.95 13.90 -19.24
C SER A 151 0.92 13.43 -18.24
N GLN A 152 0.03 14.31 -17.86
CA GLN A 152 -1.01 14.02 -16.87
C GLN A 152 -2.12 13.13 -17.45
N GLY A 153 -2.69 12.31 -16.60
CA GLY A 153 -3.84 11.45 -16.89
C GLY A 153 -3.44 10.09 -17.44
N LEU A 154 -4.24 9.10 -17.06
CA LEU A 154 -4.05 7.70 -17.44
C LEU A 154 -4.39 7.46 -18.92
N SER A 155 -3.72 6.48 -19.52
CA SER A 155 -4.14 5.94 -20.82
C SER A 155 -5.57 5.37 -20.72
N LYS A 156 -6.25 5.24 -21.86
CA LYS A 156 -7.61 4.69 -21.91
C LYS A 156 -7.70 3.28 -21.30
N ALA A 157 -6.68 2.46 -21.49
CA ALA A 157 -6.62 1.09 -20.98
C ALA A 157 -6.56 1.09 -19.44
N VAL A 158 -5.61 1.84 -18.87
CA VAL A 158 -5.39 1.90 -17.43
C VAL A 158 -6.51 2.67 -16.72
N SER A 159 -7.04 3.74 -17.32
CA SER A 159 -8.23 4.43 -16.79
C SER A 159 -9.46 3.51 -16.69
N GLY A 160 -9.63 2.59 -17.66
CA GLY A 160 -10.69 1.57 -17.60
C GLY A 160 -10.49 0.51 -16.51
N ALA A 161 -9.28 0.35 -16.00
CA ALA A 161 -8.95 -0.57 -14.92
C ALA A 161 -9.24 0.01 -13.52
N VAL A 162 -9.28 1.34 -13.36
CA VAL A 162 -9.50 2.01 -12.06
C VAL A 162 -10.79 1.55 -11.36
N PRO A 163 -11.97 1.55 -12.00
CA PRO A 163 -13.19 1.05 -11.37
C PRO A 163 -13.10 -0.43 -10.98
N GLN A 164 -12.42 -1.25 -11.78
CA GLN A 164 -12.26 -2.68 -11.53
C GLN A 164 -11.37 -2.93 -10.30
N ALA A 165 -10.25 -2.20 -10.19
CA ALA A 165 -9.37 -2.25 -9.02
C ALA A 165 -10.09 -1.75 -7.75
N ALA A 166 -10.86 -0.68 -7.85
CA ALA A 166 -11.67 -0.17 -6.75
C ALA A 166 -12.70 -1.20 -6.26
N GLU A 167 -13.43 -1.85 -7.18
CA GLU A 167 -14.39 -2.90 -6.84
C GLU A 167 -13.69 -4.10 -6.19
N TRP A 168 -12.55 -4.52 -6.72
CA TRP A 168 -11.74 -5.59 -6.15
C TRP A 168 -11.28 -5.25 -4.72
N LEU A 169 -10.77 -4.01 -4.49
CA LEU A 169 -10.34 -3.53 -3.19
C LEU A 169 -11.50 -3.55 -2.19
N VAL A 170 -12.64 -2.98 -2.55
CA VAL A 170 -13.83 -2.92 -1.69
C VAL A 170 -14.28 -4.32 -1.29
N ARG A 171 -14.35 -5.25 -2.25
CA ARG A 171 -14.77 -6.62 -2.00
C ARG A 171 -13.84 -7.37 -1.05
N ASN A 172 -12.52 -7.18 -1.18
CA ASN A 172 -11.52 -7.97 -0.46
C ASN A 172 -11.05 -7.32 0.86
N TYR A 173 -11.12 -5.99 0.96
CA TYR A 173 -10.56 -5.27 2.10
C TYR A 173 -11.58 -4.53 2.94
N PHE A 174 -12.73 -4.11 2.39
CA PHE A 174 -13.77 -3.40 3.15
C PHE A 174 -14.73 -4.37 3.85
N SER A 175 -14.97 -5.53 3.28
CA SER A 175 -15.92 -6.54 3.82
C SER A 175 -15.35 -7.35 4.99
N CYS A 176 -14.05 -7.31 5.25
CA CYS A 176 -13.34 -8.16 6.22
C CYS A 176 -13.13 -7.45 7.58
N THR A 177 -14.13 -6.69 8.08
CA THR A 177 -14.06 -6.01 9.39
C THR A 177 -14.58 -6.88 10.55
N ALA A 178 -14.80 -8.19 10.34
CA ALA A 178 -15.05 -9.11 11.47
C ALA A 178 -13.72 -9.37 12.18
N ALA A 179 -13.57 -8.80 13.39
CA ALA A 179 -12.50 -9.14 14.31
C ALA A 179 -12.46 -10.67 14.50
N PRO A 180 -11.26 -11.29 14.63
CA PRO A 180 -11.18 -12.67 15.06
C PRO A 180 -11.84 -12.76 16.44
N GLN A 181 -12.94 -13.53 16.52
CA GLN A 181 -13.53 -13.90 17.80
C GLN A 181 -12.44 -14.62 18.59
N ALA A 182 -12.00 -13.99 19.68
CA ALA A 182 -11.19 -14.66 20.68
C ALA A 182 -12.02 -15.88 21.16
N ASP A 183 -11.58 -17.08 20.81
CA ASP A 183 -12.10 -18.31 21.36
C ASP A 183 -11.96 -18.25 22.88
N LEU A 184 -13.08 -18.01 23.54
CA LEU A 184 -13.25 -18.23 24.97
C LEU A 184 -13.02 -19.71 25.23
N CYS A 185 -11.84 -20.04 25.70
CA CYS A 185 -11.56 -21.37 26.26
C CYS A 185 -12.52 -21.63 27.44
N PRO A 186 -13.36 -22.65 27.39
CA PRO A 186 -14.16 -22.98 28.57
C PRO A 186 -13.24 -23.59 29.64
N SER A 187 -13.14 -22.91 30.76
CA SER A 187 -12.55 -23.45 32.00
C SER A 187 -13.35 -24.64 32.49
N ALA A 188 -12.70 -25.78 32.57
CA ALA A 188 -13.09 -26.95 33.38
C ALA A 188 -12.20 -27.01 34.60
#